data_09bd0280e6328088467db41096606680
#
_entry.id   09bd0280e6328088467db41096606680
#
_cell.length_a   1.000
_cell.length_b   1.000
_cell.length_c   1.000
_cell.angle_alpha   90.00
_cell.angle_beta   90.00
_cell.angle_gamma   90.00
#
_symmetry.space_group_name_H-M   'P 1'
#
loop_
_entity.id
_entity.type
_entity.pdbx_description
1 polymer ?
#
loop_
_entity_poly.entity_id
_entity_poly.type
_entity_poly.pdbx_seq_one_letter_code
_entity_poly.pdbx_strand_id
1 'polypeptide(L)' 'MSKLKLGPLPDDKPVKVTVELPASVHRDLVAYAEVLGRETGQPVSDPVRLIVPMLERFMATDRGFAKARRAAQSRRDAH' A
#
# COMPACT_ATOMS: atom_id res chain seq x y z
N MET A 1 3.88 10.43 -34.13
CA MET A 1 4.48 9.62 -33.09
C MET A 1 5.12 10.50 -32.03
N SER A 2 4.84 10.24 -30.80
CA SER A 2 5.34 11.06 -29.70
C SER A 2 6.81 10.81 -29.47
N LYS A 3 7.57 11.89 -29.39
CA LYS A 3 9.00 11.84 -29.03
C LYS A 3 9.28 12.55 -27.72
N LEU A 4 8.22 12.76 -26.94
CA LEU A 4 8.35 13.39 -25.65
C LEU A 4 9.06 12.45 -24.68
N LYS A 5 9.91 13.03 -23.85
CA LYS A 5 10.69 12.25 -22.88
C LYS A 5 9.81 11.57 -21.84
N LEU A 6 8.69 12.19 -21.49
CA LEU A 6 7.79 11.61 -20.50
C LEU A 6 7.14 10.32 -21.00
N GLY A 7 6.90 10.23 -22.30
CA GLY A 7 6.12 9.12 -22.80
C GLY A 7 4.71 9.10 -22.23
N PRO A 8 4.03 7.95 -22.27
CA PRO A 8 2.70 7.84 -21.66
C PRO A 8 2.77 8.00 -20.15
N LEU A 9 1.85 8.78 -19.61
CA LEU A 9 1.78 8.95 -18.17
C LEU A 9 1.19 7.71 -17.51
N PRO A 10 1.71 7.33 -16.35
CA PRO A 10 1.12 6.21 -15.63
C PRO A 10 -0.28 6.57 -15.17
N ASP A 11 -1.14 5.56 -15.09
CA ASP A 11 -2.48 5.72 -14.58
C ASP A 11 -2.45 5.60 -13.07
N ASP A 12 -2.40 6.73 -12.39
CA ASP A 12 -2.33 6.79 -10.92
C ASP A 12 -3.70 7.02 -10.28
N LYS A 13 -4.76 6.83 -11.02
CA LYS A 13 -6.10 7.01 -10.46
C LYS A 13 -6.35 6.00 -9.34
N PRO A 14 -6.86 6.48 -8.20
CA PRO A 14 -7.16 5.56 -7.11
C PRO A 14 -8.19 4.51 -7.52
N VAL A 15 -7.97 3.29 -7.07
CA VAL A 15 -8.91 2.19 -7.27
C VAL A 15 -9.65 1.95 -5.98
N LYS A 16 -10.96 2.02 -6.02
CA LYS A 16 -11.78 1.77 -4.84
C LYS A 16 -11.91 0.28 -4.60
N VAL A 17 -11.56 -0.15 -3.40
CA VAL A 17 -11.62 -1.54 -2.99
C VAL A 17 -12.45 -1.63 -1.72
N THR A 18 -13.41 -2.55 -1.71
CA THR A 18 -14.24 -2.79 -0.54
C THR A 18 -13.88 -4.15 0.06
N VAL A 19 -13.59 -4.16 1.35
CA VAL A 19 -13.15 -5.37 2.04
C VAL A 19 -13.89 -5.48 3.37
N GLU A 20 -14.32 -6.69 3.70
CA GLU A 20 -14.86 -6.98 5.02
C GLU A 20 -13.73 -7.51 5.90
N LEU A 21 -13.51 -6.85 7.02
CA LEU A 21 -12.48 -7.29 7.97
C LEU A 21 -13.10 -8.25 8.98
N PRO A 22 -12.44 -9.37 9.28
CA PRO A 22 -12.84 -10.18 10.43
C PRO A 22 -12.84 -9.35 11.70
N ALA A 23 -13.74 -9.64 12.61
CA ALA A 23 -13.89 -8.86 13.84
C ALA A 23 -12.58 -8.76 14.63
N SER A 24 -11.81 -9.85 14.67
CA SER A 24 -10.53 -9.85 15.38
C SER A 24 -9.52 -8.91 14.75
N VAL A 25 -9.47 -8.89 13.43
CA VAL A 25 -8.57 -7.99 12.71
C VAL A 25 -8.97 -6.54 12.91
N HIS A 26 -10.26 -6.27 12.90
CA HIS A 26 -10.76 -4.92 13.15
C HIS A 26 -10.40 -4.45 14.55
N ARG A 27 -10.57 -5.30 15.56
CA ARG A 27 -10.19 -4.97 16.94
C ARG A 27 -8.71 -4.65 17.06
N ASP A 28 -7.87 -5.44 16.40
CA ASP A 28 -6.43 -5.21 16.40
C ASP A 28 -6.05 -3.90 15.71
N LEU A 29 -6.77 -3.59 14.64
CA LEU A 29 -6.54 -2.33 13.93
C LEU A 29 -6.89 -1.13 14.80
N VAL A 30 -8.00 -1.21 15.53
CA VAL A 30 -8.40 -0.17 16.47
C VAL A 30 -7.34 0.00 17.57
N ALA A 31 -6.88 -1.12 18.13
CA ALA A 31 -5.85 -1.09 19.16
C ALA A 31 -4.55 -0.48 18.65
N TYR A 32 -4.17 -0.83 17.43
CA TYR A 32 -2.97 -0.28 16.80
C TYR A 32 -3.08 1.23 16.65
N ALA A 33 -4.25 1.71 16.21
CA ALA A 33 -4.48 3.14 16.05
C ALA A 33 -4.34 3.89 17.38
N GLU A 34 -4.82 3.30 18.47
CA GLU A 34 -4.70 3.90 19.79
C GLU A 34 -3.24 4.00 20.24
N VAL A 35 -2.47 2.92 20.05
CA VAL A 35 -1.06 2.90 20.42
C VAL A 35 -0.29 3.92 19.58
N LEU A 36 -0.54 3.94 18.29
CA LEU A 36 0.14 4.87 17.39
C LEU A 36 -0.16 6.32 17.76
N GLY A 37 -1.41 6.60 18.08
CA GLY A 37 -1.81 7.95 18.50
C GLY A 37 -1.09 8.40 19.76
N ARG A 38 -0.89 7.49 20.72
CA ARG A 38 -0.15 7.80 21.95
C ARG A 38 1.32 8.03 21.67
N GLU A 39 1.92 7.23 20.81
CA GLU A 39 3.36 7.34 20.52
C GLU A 39 3.69 8.57 19.70
N THR A 40 2.82 8.96 18.78
CA THR A 40 3.07 10.11 17.90
C THR A 40 2.50 11.40 18.43
N GLY A 41 1.65 11.34 19.46
CA GLY A 41 0.95 12.51 19.97
C GLY A 41 -0.15 13.01 19.03
N GLN A 42 -0.48 12.23 18.00
CA GLN A 42 -1.51 12.60 17.03
C GLN A 42 -2.57 11.50 17.00
N PRO A 43 -3.74 11.76 17.57
CA PRO A 43 -4.79 10.72 17.58
C PRO A 43 -5.24 10.36 16.17
N VAL A 44 -5.42 9.06 15.95
CA VAL A 44 -5.95 8.56 14.70
C VAL A 44 -7.46 8.42 14.86
N SER A 45 -8.21 9.27 14.18
CA SER A 45 -9.67 9.32 14.34
C SER A 45 -10.37 8.14 13.71
N ASP A 46 -9.79 7.57 12.64
CA ASP A 46 -10.39 6.47 11.90
C ASP A 46 -9.34 5.39 11.64
N PRO A 47 -9.48 4.20 12.28
CA PRO A 47 -8.51 3.13 12.08
C PRO A 47 -8.38 2.67 10.63
N VAL A 48 -9.41 2.85 9.82
CA VAL A 48 -9.37 2.48 8.40
C VAL A 48 -8.27 3.22 7.66
N ARG A 49 -7.92 4.41 8.12
CA ARG A 49 -6.85 5.21 7.50
C ARG A 49 -5.47 4.57 7.60
N LEU A 50 -5.32 3.59 8.47
CA LEU A 50 -4.06 2.87 8.61
C LEU A 50 -3.86 1.78 7.55
N ILE A 51 -4.95 1.37 6.91
CA ILE A 51 -4.90 0.21 5.99
C ILE A 51 -3.94 0.46 4.83
N VAL A 52 -4.07 1.59 4.15
CA VAL A 52 -3.22 1.89 2.99
C VAL A 52 -1.75 2.00 3.38
N PRO A 53 -1.36 2.80 4.40
CA PRO A 53 0.04 2.85 4.80
C PRO A 53 0.60 1.50 5.25
N MET A 54 -0.22 0.68 5.91
CA MET A 54 0.20 -0.66 6.32
C MET A 54 0.50 -1.55 5.13
N LEU A 55 -0.38 -1.52 4.12
CA LEU A 55 -0.16 -2.28 2.89
C LEU A 55 1.08 -1.82 2.16
N GLU A 56 1.26 -0.51 2.04
CA GLU A 56 2.44 0.05 1.41
C GLU A 56 3.71 -0.39 2.12
N ARG A 57 3.71 -0.31 3.45
CA ARG A 57 4.85 -0.70 4.26
C ARG A 57 5.14 -2.19 4.14
N PHE A 58 4.10 -3.00 4.22
CA PHE A 58 4.25 -4.44 4.10
C PHE A 58 4.89 -4.82 2.76
N MET A 59 4.36 -4.28 1.68
CA MET A 59 4.87 -4.59 0.35
C MET A 59 6.27 -4.05 0.13
N ALA A 60 6.58 -2.88 0.71
CA ALA A 60 7.89 -2.28 0.57
C ALA A 60 8.98 -3.04 1.33
N THR A 61 8.61 -3.72 2.41
CA THR A 61 9.57 -4.47 3.24
C THR A 61 9.59 -5.96 2.95
N ASP A 62 8.69 -6.45 2.12
CA ASP A 62 8.65 -7.87 1.75
C ASP A 62 9.66 -8.14 0.64
N ARG A 63 10.76 -8.74 1.01
CA ARG A 63 11.86 -9.02 0.09
C ARG A 63 11.48 -10.01 -0.99
N GLY A 64 10.68 -11.00 -0.63
CA GLY A 64 10.20 -12.00 -1.59
C GLY A 64 9.35 -11.35 -2.68
N PHE A 65 8.45 -10.46 -2.27
CA PHE A 65 7.63 -9.74 -3.22
C PHE A 65 8.46 -8.81 -4.12
N ALA A 66 9.40 -8.08 -3.54
CA ALA A 66 10.26 -7.18 -4.30
C ALA A 66 11.05 -7.93 -5.37
N LYS A 67 11.56 -9.12 -5.02
CA LYS A 67 12.29 -9.97 -5.96
C LYS A 67 11.38 -10.48 -7.08
N ALA A 68 10.20 -10.96 -6.71
CA ALA A 68 9.24 -11.49 -7.68
C ALA A 68 8.77 -10.40 -8.64
N ARG A 69 8.54 -9.19 -8.12
CA ARG A 69 8.12 -8.06 -8.95
C ARG A 69 9.20 -7.66 -9.94
N ARG A 70 10.46 -7.63 -9.51
CA ARG A 70 11.58 -7.33 -10.41
C ARG A 70 11.70 -8.38 -11.50
N ALA A 71 11.56 -9.65 -11.17
CA ALA A 71 11.61 -10.72 -12.15
C ALA A 71 10.49 -10.58 -13.18
N ALA A 72 9.29 -10.24 -12.74
CA ALA A 72 8.16 -10.01 -13.64
C ALA A 72 8.41 -8.83 -14.57
N GLN A 73 8.98 -7.75 -14.05
CA GLN A 73 9.32 -6.58 -14.86
C GLN A 73 10.41 -6.90 -15.89
N SER A 74 11.41 -7.64 -15.49
CA SER A 74 12.47 -8.06 -16.41
C SER A 74 11.91 -8.87 -17.56
N ARG A 75 10.95 -9.75 -17.30
CA ARG A 75 10.31 -10.53 -18.35
C ARG A 75 9.54 -9.65 -19.32
N ARG A 76 8.88 -8.60 -18.82
CA ARG A 76 8.18 -7.65 -19.67
C ARG A 76 9.13 -6.85 -20.52
N ASP A 77 10.27 -6.48 -19.95
CA ASP A 77 11.28 -5.65 -20.64
C ASP A 77 12.10 -6.45 -21.62
N ALA A 78 12.04 -7.77 -21.57
CA ALA A 78 12.83 -8.65 -22.42
C ALA A 78 12.31 -8.75 -23.85
N HIS A 79 11.26 -8.05 -24.20
CA HIS A 79 10.69 -8.08 -25.55
C HIS A 79 11.43 -7.13 -26.48
#